data_ff474cacac7bfd373b1e756210b2f20a
#
_entry.id   ff474cacac7bfd373b1e756210b2f20a
#
_cell.length_a   1.000
_cell.length_b   1.000
_cell.length_c   1.000
_cell.angle_alpha   90.00
_cell.angle_beta   90.00
_cell.angle_gamma   90.00
#
_symmetry.space_group_name_H-M   'P 1'
#
loop_
_entity.id
_entity.type
_entity.pdbx_description
1 polymer ?
#
loop_
_entity_poly.entity_id
_entity_poly.type
_entity_poly.pdbx_seq_one_letter_code
_entity_poly.pdbx_strand_id
1 'polypeptide(L)'
;MAAEVVVVVARGEGVTPETRLRAPQGEFEVRRLPATHAPNLRAWDAADEYVLRHVATVDPDTDRQWVVVNDTFGALAVALAGCRPVAISDSVVSQQATRANLALHRCADDSVQLLSSLDAPPARIDALIVKVPRTLALLEHQLHRLRPSLHEGSVVLGAGMTKTIHTSTLDLFQRLVGPTSTTRAVKKARLITSTVDPATADAGPAPGPSSYRLATGEQIVCHASVFSAGRIDQGTALLLEHLPT
;
A
#
# COMPACT_ATOMS: atom_id res chain seq x y z
N MET A 1 -12.13 -51.60 29.77
CA MET A 1 -11.48 -51.49 28.43
C MET A 1 -11.69 -50.05 27.94
N ALA A 2 -10.65 -49.26 28.01
CA ALA A 2 -10.69 -47.87 27.52
C ALA A 2 -10.34 -47.91 26.03
N ALA A 3 -11.19 -47.33 25.19
CA ALA A 3 -10.94 -47.19 23.77
C ALA A 3 -9.98 -46.02 23.56
N GLU A 4 -8.80 -46.30 23.07
CA GLU A 4 -7.78 -45.35 22.68
C GLU A 4 -8.19 -44.71 21.33
N VAL A 5 -8.53 -43.42 21.32
CA VAL A 5 -8.83 -42.69 20.09
C VAL A 5 -7.50 -42.28 19.47
N VAL A 6 -7.05 -43.00 18.46
CA VAL A 6 -5.89 -42.65 17.65
C VAL A 6 -6.33 -41.55 16.68
N VAL A 7 -5.97 -40.30 16.96
CA VAL A 7 -6.09 -39.19 16.01
C VAL A 7 -4.96 -39.29 14.98
N VAL A 8 -5.26 -39.87 13.82
CA VAL A 8 -4.34 -39.84 12.67
C VAL A 8 -4.37 -38.42 12.09
N VAL A 9 -3.41 -37.59 12.47
CA VAL A 9 -3.13 -36.31 11.78
C VAL A 9 -2.48 -36.67 10.45
N ALA A 10 -3.26 -36.68 9.38
CA ALA A 10 -2.73 -36.75 8.03
C ALA A 10 -1.86 -35.48 7.81
N ARG A 11 -0.54 -35.64 7.85
CA ARG A 11 0.40 -34.66 7.33
C ARG A 11 0.26 -34.65 5.80
N GLY A 12 -0.71 -33.88 5.28
CA GLY A 12 -0.67 -33.50 3.89
C GLY A 12 0.62 -32.71 3.68
N GLU A 13 1.44 -33.12 2.72
CA GLU A 13 2.55 -32.31 2.21
C GLU A 13 1.91 -31.04 1.61
N GLY A 14 1.68 -30.03 2.45
CA GLY A 14 1.08 -28.77 2.07
C GLY A 14 2.07 -28.03 1.19
N VAL A 15 1.69 -27.78 -0.07
CA VAL A 15 2.42 -26.87 -0.95
C VAL A 15 2.53 -25.54 -0.22
N THR A 16 3.74 -25.19 0.23
CA THR A 16 4.01 -23.92 0.90
C THR A 16 3.88 -22.77 -0.11
N PRO A 17 3.38 -21.59 0.30
CA PRO A 17 3.31 -20.44 -0.61
C PRO A 17 4.71 -20.06 -1.12
N GLU A 18 4.77 -19.60 -2.36
CA GLU A 18 6.01 -19.07 -2.92
C GLU A 18 6.43 -17.83 -2.12
N THR A 19 7.66 -17.82 -1.59
CA THR A 19 8.24 -16.70 -0.82
C THR A 19 9.38 -16.00 -1.56
N ARG A 20 9.77 -16.49 -2.75
CA ARG A 20 10.87 -15.95 -3.53
C ARG A 20 10.37 -15.06 -4.66
N LEU A 21 10.47 -13.74 -4.45
CA LEU A 21 10.21 -12.74 -5.48
C LEU A 21 11.44 -12.61 -6.39
N ARG A 22 11.24 -12.76 -7.70
CA ARG A 22 12.26 -12.53 -8.72
C ARG A 22 11.93 -11.26 -9.50
N ALA A 23 12.85 -10.32 -9.50
CA ALA A 23 12.73 -9.03 -10.17
C ALA A 23 14.07 -8.63 -10.81
N PRO A 24 14.11 -7.64 -11.72
CA PRO A 24 15.36 -7.14 -12.29
C PRO A 24 16.36 -6.64 -11.23
N GLN A 25 15.87 -6.18 -10.08
CA GLN A 25 16.66 -5.72 -8.94
C GLN A 25 17.33 -6.87 -8.18
N GLY A 26 16.88 -8.12 -8.35
CA GLY A 26 17.43 -9.29 -7.68
C GLY A 26 16.40 -10.34 -7.32
N GLU A 27 16.81 -11.29 -6.49
CA GLU A 27 15.93 -12.28 -5.87
C GLU A 27 15.76 -11.95 -4.38
N PHE A 28 14.50 -11.89 -3.93
CA PHE A 28 14.15 -11.48 -2.57
C PHE A 28 13.24 -12.50 -1.92
N GLU A 29 13.54 -12.88 -0.69
CA GLU A 29 12.59 -13.64 0.12
C GLU A 29 11.60 -12.68 0.77
N VAL A 30 10.31 -12.80 0.45
CA VAL A 30 9.25 -11.94 0.98
C VAL A 30 8.14 -12.82 1.53
N ARG A 31 7.84 -12.64 2.81
CA ARG A 31 6.85 -13.43 3.55
C ARG A 31 5.65 -12.59 3.96
N ARG A 32 4.50 -13.22 4.01
CA ARG A 32 3.29 -12.59 4.57
C ARG A 32 3.35 -12.53 6.10
N LEU A 33 2.73 -11.50 6.64
CA LEU A 33 2.43 -11.39 8.06
C LEU A 33 0.93 -11.09 8.22
N PRO A 34 0.16 -11.89 8.99
CA PRO A 34 0.57 -13.15 9.58
C PRO A 34 0.93 -14.21 8.54
N ALA A 35 1.74 -15.18 8.96
CA ALA A 35 2.12 -16.29 8.09
C ALA A 35 0.88 -17.10 7.65
N THR A 36 0.94 -17.65 6.45
CA THR A 36 -0.14 -18.48 5.89
C THR A 36 0.43 -19.74 5.26
N HIS A 37 -0.35 -20.81 5.31
CA HIS A 37 -0.06 -22.07 4.62
C HIS A 37 -0.82 -22.19 3.29
N ALA A 38 -1.61 -21.17 2.89
CA ALA A 38 -2.35 -21.19 1.65
C ALA A 38 -1.40 -21.02 0.45
N PRO A 39 -1.25 -22.01 -0.43
CA PRO A 39 -0.20 -22.05 -1.45
C PRO A 39 -0.30 -20.92 -2.48
N ASN A 40 -1.49 -20.36 -2.66
CA ASN A 40 -1.75 -19.30 -3.64
C ASN A 40 -1.61 -17.88 -3.06
N LEU A 41 -1.26 -17.73 -1.78
CA LEU A 41 -1.17 -16.44 -1.11
C LEU A 41 0.28 -16.00 -0.94
N ARG A 42 0.87 -15.46 -2.01
CA ARG A 42 2.20 -14.81 -1.97
C ARG A 42 2.14 -13.46 -1.24
N ALA A 43 3.30 -12.99 -0.79
CA ALA A 43 3.44 -11.66 -0.19
C ALA A 43 3.45 -10.50 -1.22
N TRP A 44 3.37 -10.80 -2.49
CA TRP A 44 3.30 -9.84 -3.60
C TRP A 44 2.31 -10.30 -4.66
N ASP A 45 1.91 -9.40 -5.52
CA ASP A 45 1.06 -9.68 -6.67
C ASP A 45 1.74 -9.34 -8.01
N ALA A 46 1.02 -9.57 -9.11
CA ALA A 46 1.55 -9.28 -10.43
C ALA A 46 1.79 -7.78 -10.69
N ALA A 47 1.14 -6.89 -9.91
CA ALA A 47 1.38 -5.46 -10.02
C ALA A 47 2.73 -5.07 -9.42
N ASP A 48 3.16 -5.72 -8.32
CA ASP A 48 4.50 -5.52 -7.75
C ASP A 48 5.58 -5.96 -8.75
N GLU A 49 5.44 -7.17 -9.32
CA GLU A 49 6.35 -7.65 -10.37
C GLU A 49 6.39 -6.70 -11.58
N TYR A 50 5.24 -6.10 -11.94
CA TYR A 50 5.17 -5.19 -13.08
C TYR A 50 5.84 -3.85 -12.79
N VAL A 51 5.61 -3.28 -11.59
CA VAL A 51 6.31 -2.07 -11.12
C VAL A 51 7.81 -2.27 -11.17
N LEU A 52 8.34 -3.33 -10.55
CA LEU A 52 9.78 -3.58 -10.47
C LEU A 52 10.43 -3.72 -11.85
N ARG A 53 9.76 -4.38 -12.80
CA ARG A 53 10.22 -4.42 -14.20
C ARG A 53 10.22 -3.06 -14.87
N HIS A 54 9.16 -2.24 -14.62
CA HIS A 54 9.07 -0.92 -15.21
C HIS A 54 10.13 0.03 -14.64
N VAL A 55 10.32 0.02 -13.32
CA VAL A 55 11.34 0.82 -12.63
C VAL A 55 12.75 0.51 -13.18
N ALA A 56 13.05 -0.75 -13.49
CA ALA A 56 14.34 -1.12 -14.07
C ALA A 56 14.59 -0.49 -15.46
N THR A 57 13.56 -0.01 -16.15
CA THR A 57 13.70 0.70 -17.44
C THR A 57 13.86 2.22 -17.27
N VAL A 58 13.59 2.75 -16.08
CA VAL A 58 13.62 4.18 -15.74
C VAL A 58 14.87 4.47 -14.93
N ASP A 59 16.02 4.00 -15.31
CA ASP A 59 17.30 4.18 -14.65
C ASP A 59 17.22 4.47 -13.12
N PRO A 60 17.43 3.49 -12.24
CA PRO A 60 17.29 3.67 -10.81
C PRO A 60 18.47 4.47 -10.25
N ASP A 61 18.46 5.78 -10.47
CA ASP A 61 19.36 6.71 -9.80
C ASP A 61 19.16 6.58 -8.28
N THR A 62 20.21 6.17 -7.59
CA THR A 62 20.20 5.99 -6.13
C THR A 62 20.06 7.31 -5.36
N ASP A 63 20.34 8.44 -6.02
CA ASP A 63 20.22 9.76 -5.40
C ASP A 63 18.79 10.32 -5.45
N ARG A 64 17.86 9.63 -6.13
CA ARG A 64 16.46 10.01 -6.17
C ARG A 64 15.74 9.67 -4.87
N GLN A 65 14.88 10.60 -4.40
CA GLN A 65 13.97 10.33 -3.30
C GLN A 65 12.79 9.49 -3.80
N TRP A 66 12.81 8.21 -3.43
CA TRP A 66 11.75 7.25 -3.73
C TRP A 66 10.70 7.24 -2.63
N VAL A 67 9.43 7.21 -3.03
CA VAL A 67 8.30 7.00 -2.11
C VAL A 67 7.44 5.85 -2.63
N VAL A 68 7.16 4.87 -1.76
CA VAL A 68 6.30 3.72 -2.05
C VAL A 68 5.10 3.76 -1.11
N VAL A 69 3.89 3.75 -1.66
CA VAL A 69 2.65 3.88 -0.89
C VAL A 69 1.81 2.61 -0.99
N ASN A 70 1.29 2.14 0.15
CA ASN A 70 0.42 0.95 0.27
C ASN A 70 1.09 -0.39 -0.12
N ASP A 71 2.39 -0.52 0.09
CA ASP A 71 3.08 -1.80 -0.06
C ASP A 71 2.68 -2.76 1.06
N THR A 72 1.89 -3.77 0.73
CA THR A 72 1.18 -4.59 1.74
C THR A 72 2.10 -5.39 2.64
N PHE A 73 3.18 -5.94 2.09
CA PHE A 73 4.14 -6.78 2.83
C PHE A 73 5.60 -6.34 2.64
N GLY A 74 5.83 -5.18 2.02
CA GLY A 74 7.16 -4.65 1.83
C GLY A 74 7.90 -5.23 0.61
N ALA A 75 7.20 -5.82 -0.35
CA ALA A 75 7.83 -6.39 -1.55
C ALA A 75 8.58 -5.35 -2.39
N LEU A 76 7.97 -4.19 -2.59
CA LEU A 76 8.60 -3.06 -3.30
C LEU A 76 9.67 -2.41 -2.44
N ALA A 77 9.40 -2.19 -1.15
CA ALA A 77 10.34 -1.59 -0.22
C ALA A 77 11.64 -2.41 -0.10
N VAL A 78 11.53 -3.74 0.01
CA VAL A 78 12.69 -4.65 0.05
C VAL A 78 13.46 -4.62 -1.26
N ALA A 79 12.79 -4.72 -2.41
CA ALA A 79 13.44 -4.74 -3.71
C ALA A 79 14.14 -3.40 -4.06
N LEU A 80 13.65 -2.30 -3.49
CA LEU A 80 14.18 -0.95 -3.70
C LEU A 80 15.00 -0.44 -2.51
N ALA A 81 15.34 -1.28 -1.52
CA ALA A 81 16.04 -0.87 -0.31
C ALA A 81 17.39 -0.17 -0.59
N GLY A 82 18.06 -0.54 -1.70
CA GLY A 82 19.28 0.14 -2.16
C GLY A 82 19.10 1.62 -2.52
N CYS A 83 17.87 2.04 -2.85
CA CYS A 83 17.49 3.44 -3.11
C CYS A 83 16.98 4.17 -1.86
N ARG A 84 17.01 3.57 -0.69
CA ARG A 84 16.53 4.13 0.59
C ARG A 84 15.14 4.77 0.50
N PRO A 85 14.11 4.05 0.04
CA PRO A 85 12.80 4.63 -0.15
C PRO A 85 12.11 4.97 1.17
N VAL A 86 11.20 5.93 1.12
CA VAL A 86 10.18 6.12 2.15
C VAL A 86 8.98 5.24 1.80
N ALA A 87 8.58 4.35 2.69
CA ALA A 87 7.39 3.51 2.53
C ALA A 87 6.26 4.01 3.44
N ILE A 88 5.14 4.40 2.82
CA ILE A 88 3.97 4.96 3.51
C ILE A 88 2.85 3.93 3.56
N SER A 89 2.43 3.57 4.76
CA SER A 89 1.30 2.65 4.98
C SER A 89 0.61 2.92 6.31
N ASP A 90 -0.73 2.99 6.29
CA ASP A 90 -1.56 3.15 7.50
C ASP A 90 -1.83 1.82 8.22
N SER A 91 -1.38 0.72 7.65
CA SER A 91 -1.49 -0.61 8.25
C SER A 91 -0.27 -0.94 9.09
N VAL A 92 -0.46 -1.04 10.40
CA VAL A 92 0.58 -1.51 11.33
C VAL A 92 1.11 -2.90 10.93
N VAL A 93 0.23 -3.79 10.47
CA VAL A 93 0.61 -5.13 10.00
C VAL A 93 1.50 -5.04 8.75
N SER A 94 1.19 -4.14 7.81
CA SER A 94 2.05 -3.91 6.63
C SER A 94 3.42 -3.38 7.02
N GLN A 95 3.49 -2.43 7.95
CA GLN A 95 4.77 -1.90 8.43
C GLN A 95 5.59 -2.97 9.16
N GLN A 96 4.95 -3.79 9.99
CA GLN A 96 5.62 -4.92 10.66
C GLN A 96 6.11 -5.96 9.66
N ALA A 97 5.30 -6.29 8.65
CA ALA A 97 5.71 -7.20 7.58
C ALA A 97 6.91 -6.67 6.80
N THR A 98 6.92 -5.38 6.48
CA THR A 98 8.05 -4.71 5.81
C THR A 98 9.32 -4.81 6.65
N ARG A 99 9.26 -4.48 7.95
CA ARG A 99 10.42 -4.62 8.87
C ARG A 99 10.92 -6.06 8.92
N ALA A 100 10.02 -7.04 9.06
CA ALA A 100 10.38 -8.45 9.12
C ALA A 100 11.06 -8.91 7.82
N ASN A 101 10.55 -8.47 6.66
CA ASN A 101 11.13 -8.82 5.36
C ASN A 101 12.47 -8.13 5.10
N LEU A 102 12.65 -6.88 5.50
CA LEU A 102 13.95 -6.19 5.47
C LEU A 102 15.00 -6.92 6.33
N ALA A 103 14.61 -7.36 7.52
CA ALA A 103 15.50 -8.12 8.42
C ALA A 103 15.97 -9.46 7.80
N LEU A 104 15.13 -10.15 7.00
CA LEU A 104 15.54 -11.36 6.26
C LEU A 104 16.71 -11.09 5.31
N HIS A 105 16.82 -9.87 4.77
CA HIS A 105 17.86 -9.45 3.84
C HIS A 105 19.02 -8.74 4.53
N ARG A 106 19.03 -8.67 5.85
CA ARG A 106 20.07 -7.96 6.63
C ARG A 106 20.25 -6.51 6.16
N CYS A 107 19.16 -5.90 5.68
CA CYS A 107 19.18 -4.48 5.35
C CYS A 107 19.48 -3.65 6.59
N ALA A 108 20.20 -2.55 6.42
CA ALA A 108 20.43 -1.60 7.49
C ALA A 108 19.10 -1.00 7.97
N ASP A 109 19.02 -0.60 9.25
CA ASP A 109 17.79 -0.07 9.85
C ASP A 109 17.28 1.21 9.15
N ASP A 110 18.19 1.96 8.51
CA ASP A 110 17.91 3.17 7.74
C ASP A 110 17.67 2.93 6.24
N SER A 111 17.69 1.66 5.78
CA SER A 111 17.51 1.34 4.37
C SER A 111 16.10 1.67 3.84
N VAL A 112 15.09 1.71 4.72
CA VAL A 112 13.72 2.09 4.38
C VAL A 112 13.12 2.86 5.55
N GLN A 113 12.68 4.10 5.31
CA GLN A 113 11.92 4.85 6.29
C GLN A 113 10.43 4.47 6.21
N LEU A 114 9.82 4.10 7.34
CA LEU A 114 8.40 3.74 7.42
C LEU A 114 7.59 4.88 8.02
N LEU A 115 6.58 5.35 7.28
CA LEU A 115 5.67 6.41 7.68
C LEU A 115 4.20 5.94 7.56
N SER A 116 3.30 6.66 8.21
CA SER A 116 1.85 6.63 7.97
C SER A 116 1.43 7.75 7.00
N SER A 117 0.20 7.73 6.51
CA SER A 117 -0.33 8.82 5.69
C SER A 117 -0.58 10.11 6.50
N LEU A 118 -0.48 10.07 7.82
CA LEU A 118 -0.62 11.23 8.70
C LEU A 118 0.73 11.90 9.00
N ASP A 119 1.85 11.20 8.77
CA ASP A 119 3.18 11.78 8.93
C ASP A 119 3.49 12.75 7.79
N ALA A 120 4.41 13.69 8.02
CA ALA A 120 4.88 14.60 6.98
C ALA A 120 5.63 13.80 5.90
N PRO A 121 5.23 13.91 4.62
CA PRO A 121 5.98 13.28 3.54
C PRO A 121 7.34 13.97 3.33
N PRO A 122 8.28 13.35 2.59
CA PRO A 122 9.49 14.04 2.17
C PRO A 122 9.18 15.37 1.48
N ALA A 123 10.02 16.38 1.71
CA ALA A 123 9.84 17.70 1.10
C ALA A 123 9.91 17.66 -0.44
N ARG A 124 10.64 16.69 -1.00
CA ARG A 124 10.76 16.44 -2.44
C ARG A 124 10.60 14.96 -2.72
N ILE A 125 9.89 14.62 -3.77
CA ILE A 125 9.69 13.25 -4.26
C ILE A 125 10.08 13.20 -5.73
N ASP A 126 11.12 12.41 -6.06
CA ASP A 126 11.59 12.25 -7.44
C ASP A 126 10.92 11.04 -8.11
N ALA A 127 10.55 10.02 -7.32
CA ALA A 127 9.83 8.85 -7.81
C ALA A 127 8.77 8.40 -6.79
N LEU A 128 7.52 8.37 -7.24
CA LEU A 128 6.35 7.97 -6.46
C LEU A 128 5.73 6.70 -7.05
N ILE A 129 5.63 5.65 -6.23
CA ILE A 129 4.91 4.43 -6.56
C ILE A 129 3.72 4.30 -5.62
N VAL A 130 2.49 4.26 -6.16
CA VAL A 130 1.27 4.10 -5.40
C VAL A 130 0.61 2.77 -5.77
N LYS A 131 0.61 1.81 -4.85
CA LYS A 131 -0.30 0.66 -4.97
C LYS A 131 -1.72 1.17 -4.74
N VAL A 132 -2.55 1.07 -5.78
CA VAL A 132 -3.93 1.60 -5.75
C VAL A 132 -4.71 0.93 -4.61
N PRO A 133 -5.16 1.70 -3.60
CA PRO A 133 -5.91 1.15 -2.49
C PRO A 133 -7.34 0.77 -2.91
N ARG A 134 -8.06 0.05 -2.04
CA ARG A 134 -9.44 -0.37 -2.33
C ARG A 134 -10.43 0.78 -2.35
N THR A 135 -10.17 1.86 -1.61
CA THR A 135 -11.06 3.01 -1.50
C THR A 135 -10.48 4.23 -2.21
N LEU A 136 -11.31 4.90 -3.02
CA LEU A 136 -10.92 6.13 -3.70
C LEU A 136 -10.63 7.25 -2.71
N ALA A 137 -11.35 7.30 -1.59
CA ALA A 137 -11.11 8.31 -0.56
C ALA A 137 -9.69 8.26 0.02
N LEU A 138 -9.13 7.05 0.22
CA LEU A 138 -7.74 6.92 0.66
C LEU A 138 -6.77 7.34 -0.43
N LEU A 139 -7.01 6.94 -1.68
CA LEU A 139 -6.18 7.35 -2.81
C LEU A 139 -6.17 8.87 -2.95
N GLU A 140 -7.35 9.49 -2.90
CA GLU A 140 -7.50 10.95 -2.99
C GLU A 140 -6.74 11.66 -1.87
N HIS A 141 -6.92 11.23 -0.63
CA HIS A 141 -6.20 11.76 0.53
C HIS A 141 -4.68 11.64 0.35
N GLN A 142 -4.19 10.47 -0.06
CA GLN A 142 -2.76 10.22 -0.25
C GLN A 142 -2.18 11.08 -1.37
N LEU A 143 -2.85 11.18 -2.52
CA LEU A 143 -2.40 12.00 -3.64
C LEU A 143 -2.38 13.49 -3.27
N HIS A 144 -3.41 14.01 -2.59
CA HIS A 144 -3.41 15.39 -2.09
C HIS A 144 -2.23 15.69 -1.16
N ARG A 145 -1.93 14.77 -0.24
CA ARG A 145 -0.82 14.98 0.71
C ARG A 145 0.55 14.92 0.05
N LEU A 146 0.72 14.09 -0.97
CA LEU A 146 2.01 13.91 -1.65
C LEU A 146 2.22 14.93 -2.76
N ARG A 147 1.13 15.48 -3.33
CA ARG A 147 1.19 16.42 -4.46
C ARG A 147 2.13 17.60 -4.25
N PRO A 148 2.16 18.27 -3.09
CA PRO A 148 3.08 19.40 -2.86
C PRO A 148 4.56 19.05 -2.94
N SER A 149 4.93 17.78 -2.72
CA SER A 149 6.31 17.29 -2.80
C SER A 149 6.73 16.84 -4.21
N LEU A 150 5.77 16.76 -5.15
CA LEU A 150 6.04 16.39 -6.55
C LEU A 150 6.47 17.61 -7.37
N HIS A 151 7.34 17.38 -8.35
CA HIS A 151 7.82 18.40 -9.30
C HIS A 151 7.74 17.85 -10.75
N GLU A 152 7.94 18.68 -11.75
CA GLU A 152 7.82 18.30 -13.18
C GLU A 152 8.70 17.10 -13.60
N GLY A 153 9.84 16.91 -12.93
CA GLY A 153 10.73 15.77 -13.16
C GLY A 153 10.38 14.51 -12.37
N SER A 154 9.33 14.54 -11.54
CA SER A 154 8.92 13.37 -10.75
C SER A 154 8.33 12.27 -11.63
N VAL A 155 8.76 11.04 -11.41
CA VAL A 155 8.14 9.83 -11.99
C VAL A 155 6.99 9.40 -11.10
N VAL A 156 5.76 9.38 -11.60
CA VAL A 156 4.57 8.98 -10.83
C VAL A 156 3.96 7.73 -11.45
N LEU A 157 3.94 6.65 -10.66
CA LEU A 157 3.41 5.34 -11.03
C LEU A 157 2.30 4.91 -10.08
N GLY A 158 1.10 4.69 -10.61
CA GLY A 158 0.07 3.91 -9.93
C GLY A 158 0.17 2.44 -10.35
N ALA A 159 -0.09 1.50 -9.45
CA ALA A 159 -0.06 0.08 -9.77
C ALA A 159 -1.19 -0.68 -9.10
N GLY A 160 -1.80 -1.62 -9.83
CA GLY A 160 -2.85 -2.47 -9.29
C GLY A 160 -3.28 -3.57 -10.25
N MET A 161 -4.09 -4.48 -9.74
CA MET A 161 -4.77 -5.45 -10.59
C MET A 161 -5.83 -4.73 -11.43
N THR A 162 -6.09 -5.20 -12.66
CA THR A 162 -7.04 -4.56 -13.59
C THR A 162 -8.42 -4.34 -12.98
N LYS A 163 -8.86 -5.21 -12.08
CA LYS A 163 -10.15 -5.10 -11.37
C LYS A 163 -10.20 -3.96 -10.32
N THR A 164 -9.05 -3.40 -9.94
CA THR A 164 -8.97 -2.29 -8.96
C THR A 164 -8.71 -0.94 -9.61
N ILE A 165 -8.35 -0.93 -10.90
CA ILE A 165 -8.11 0.30 -11.65
C ILE A 165 -9.36 0.62 -12.47
N HIS A 166 -10.14 1.58 -11.99
CA HIS A 166 -11.35 2.08 -12.62
C HIS A 166 -11.12 3.47 -13.25
N THR A 167 -12.05 3.95 -14.06
CA THR A 167 -11.99 5.30 -14.63
C THR A 167 -11.83 6.35 -13.52
N SER A 168 -12.59 6.25 -12.43
CA SER A 168 -12.48 7.15 -11.28
C SER A 168 -11.09 7.15 -10.62
N THR A 169 -10.34 6.05 -10.70
CA THR A 169 -8.93 6.01 -10.26
C THR A 169 -8.07 6.89 -11.17
N LEU A 170 -8.26 6.78 -12.49
CA LEU A 170 -7.51 7.58 -13.46
C LEU A 170 -7.86 9.05 -13.36
N ASP A 171 -9.15 9.38 -13.14
CA ASP A 171 -9.62 10.74 -12.95
C ASP A 171 -8.97 11.41 -11.73
N LEU A 172 -8.74 10.66 -10.64
CA LEU A 172 -8.00 11.17 -9.48
C LEU A 172 -6.55 11.51 -9.81
N PHE A 173 -5.82 10.61 -10.50
CA PHE A 173 -4.46 10.89 -10.95
C PHE A 173 -4.43 12.07 -11.91
N GLN A 174 -5.36 12.12 -12.89
CA GLN A 174 -5.47 13.21 -13.86
C GLN A 174 -5.69 14.55 -13.16
N ARG A 175 -6.59 14.61 -12.19
CA ARG A 175 -6.97 15.83 -11.48
C ARG A 175 -5.91 16.31 -10.50
N LEU A 176 -5.26 15.38 -9.79
CA LEU A 176 -4.36 15.71 -8.69
C LEU A 176 -2.88 15.73 -9.08
N VAL A 177 -2.50 15.03 -10.15
CA VAL A 177 -1.10 14.94 -10.59
C VAL A 177 -0.92 15.58 -11.95
N GLY A 178 -1.77 15.23 -12.94
CA GLY A 178 -1.72 15.75 -14.29
C GLY A 178 -1.98 14.69 -15.35
N PRO A 179 -1.59 14.90 -16.61
CA PRO A 179 -1.86 14.00 -17.73
C PRO A 179 -1.54 12.56 -17.39
N THR A 180 -2.55 11.70 -17.52
CA THR A 180 -2.53 10.32 -17.02
C THR A 180 -2.83 9.33 -18.14
N SER A 181 -2.07 8.24 -18.17
CA SER A 181 -2.26 7.12 -19.08
C SER A 181 -2.10 5.78 -18.39
N THR A 182 -2.46 4.69 -19.08
CA THR A 182 -2.29 3.34 -18.55
C THR A 182 -1.54 2.45 -19.52
N THR A 183 -0.74 1.53 -18.97
CA THR A 183 -0.08 0.50 -19.77
C THR A 183 -1.04 -0.59 -20.20
N ARG A 184 -0.61 -1.46 -21.13
CA ARG A 184 -1.29 -2.73 -21.38
C ARG A 184 -1.23 -3.62 -20.15
N ALA A 185 -2.28 -4.43 -19.95
CA ALA A 185 -2.32 -5.36 -18.81
C ALA A 185 -1.29 -6.50 -18.99
N VAL A 186 -0.54 -6.79 -17.94
CA VAL A 186 0.38 -7.94 -17.85
C VAL A 186 -0.02 -8.79 -16.65
N LYS A 187 -0.30 -10.07 -16.83
CA LYS A 187 -0.79 -10.98 -15.77
C LYS A 187 -1.98 -10.39 -14.97
N LYS A 188 -2.90 -9.70 -15.65
CA LYS A 188 -4.03 -8.97 -15.04
C LYS A 188 -3.62 -7.79 -14.13
N ALA A 189 -2.38 -7.34 -14.17
CA ALA A 189 -1.91 -6.11 -13.55
C ALA A 189 -1.76 -5.01 -14.59
N ARG A 190 -1.89 -3.76 -14.18
CA ARG A 190 -1.74 -2.57 -15.00
C ARG A 190 -1.01 -1.48 -14.21
N LEU A 191 -0.22 -0.67 -14.91
CA LEU A 191 0.35 0.54 -14.35
C LEU A 191 -0.43 1.76 -14.85
N ILE A 192 -0.45 2.78 -14.03
CA ILE A 192 -0.87 4.14 -14.33
C ILE A 192 0.40 4.97 -14.36
N THR A 193 0.57 5.78 -15.40
CA THR A 193 1.67 6.73 -15.52
C THR A 193 1.08 8.14 -15.57
N SER A 194 1.60 9.03 -14.74
CA SER A 194 1.16 10.43 -14.73
C SER A 194 2.37 11.35 -14.84
N THR A 195 2.22 12.39 -15.66
CA THR A 195 3.18 13.49 -15.74
C THR A 195 2.70 14.60 -14.79
N VAL A 196 3.59 15.09 -13.96
CA VAL A 196 3.23 16.16 -13.02
C VAL A 196 2.96 17.46 -13.78
N ASP A 197 1.75 17.99 -13.60
CA ASP A 197 1.35 19.27 -14.17
C ASP A 197 1.35 20.34 -13.05
N PRO A 198 2.14 21.40 -13.14
CA PRO A 198 2.14 22.48 -12.17
C PRO A 198 0.75 23.09 -11.92
N ALA A 199 -0.11 23.13 -12.94
CA ALA A 199 -1.46 23.66 -12.83
C ALA A 199 -2.36 22.85 -11.87
N THR A 200 -2.02 21.61 -11.57
CA THR A 200 -2.76 20.79 -10.60
C THR A 200 -2.36 21.05 -9.14
N ALA A 201 -1.36 21.92 -8.90
CA ALA A 201 -0.93 22.26 -7.55
C ALA A 201 -2.07 22.88 -6.71
N ASP A 202 -3.00 23.59 -7.37
CA ASP A 202 -4.16 24.23 -6.74
C ASP A 202 -5.44 23.39 -6.85
N ALA A 203 -5.33 22.07 -6.86
CA ALA A 203 -6.48 21.14 -6.97
C ALA A 203 -7.49 21.23 -5.81
N GLY A 204 -7.38 22.27 -5.00
CA GLY A 204 -8.21 22.54 -3.82
C GLY A 204 -7.66 21.90 -2.54
N PRO A 205 -8.27 22.18 -1.39
CA PRO A 205 -7.84 21.62 -0.12
C PRO A 205 -8.01 20.08 -0.11
N ALA A 206 -7.05 19.39 0.51
CA ALA A 206 -7.18 17.95 0.75
C ALA A 206 -8.50 17.68 1.50
N PRO A 207 -9.23 16.61 1.16
CA PRO A 207 -10.38 16.21 1.94
C PRO A 207 -9.97 16.01 3.41
N GLY A 208 -10.54 16.82 4.28
CA GLY A 208 -10.32 16.71 5.73
C GLY A 208 -10.99 15.45 6.28
N PRO A 209 -10.69 15.08 7.53
CA PRO A 209 -11.41 14.03 8.19
C PRO A 209 -12.89 14.40 8.33
N SER A 210 -13.79 13.44 8.10
CA SER A 210 -15.20 13.60 8.43
C SER A 210 -15.42 13.47 9.92
N SER A 211 -16.46 14.09 10.47
CA SER A 211 -16.81 13.89 11.86
C SER A 211 -18.33 13.76 12.05
N TYR A 212 -18.72 13.02 13.08
CA TYR A 212 -20.10 12.94 13.53
C TYR A 212 -20.13 12.87 15.06
N ARG A 213 -21.32 13.11 15.63
CA ARG A 213 -21.51 13.11 17.09
C ARG A 213 -22.36 11.92 17.50
N LEU A 214 -21.93 11.24 18.56
CA LEU A 214 -22.72 10.18 19.19
C LEU A 214 -23.90 10.78 19.98
N ALA A 215 -24.92 9.96 20.25
CA ALA A 215 -26.06 10.36 21.10
C ALA A 215 -25.60 10.76 22.51
N THR A 216 -24.52 10.21 23.00
CA THR A 216 -23.86 10.49 24.29
C THR A 216 -23.09 11.81 24.31
N GLY A 217 -22.91 12.47 23.14
CA GLY A 217 -22.30 13.78 22.99
C GLY A 217 -20.87 13.81 22.47
N GLU A 218 -20.15 12.69 22.46
CA GLU A 218 -18.78 12.59 21.96
C GLU A 218 -18.71 12.83 20.45
N GLN A 219 -17.65 13.51 20.02
CA GLN A 219 -17.35 13.71 18.62
C GLN A 219 -16.40 12.61 18.13
N ILE A 220 -16.80 11.90 17.09
CA ILE A 220 -15.99 10.92 16.39
C ILE A 220 -15.39 11.57 15.14
N VAL A 221 -14.07 11.47 15.00
CA VAL A 221 -13.32 11.95 13.83
C VAL A 221 -12.84 10.76 13.01
N CYS A 222 -13.18 10.73 11.73
CA CYS A 222 -12.87 9.64 10.81
C CYS A 222 -11.94 10.12 9.71
N HIS A 223 -10.71 9.62 9.71
CA HIS A 223 -9.79 9.83 8.59
C HIS A 223 -10.22 9.02 7.34
N ALA A 224 -9.60 9.33 6.20
CA ALA A 224 -9.87 8.62 4.96
C ALA A 224 -9.69 7.09 5.12
N SER A 225 -10.64 6.31 4.58
CA SER A 225 -10.66 4.84 4.65
C SER A 225 -10.95 4.21 6.01
N VAL A 226 -11.30 4.99 7.03
CA VAL A 226 -11.84 4.43 8.28
C VAL A 226 -13.18 3.78 8.00
N PHE A 227 -13.40 2.57 8.57
CA PHE A 227 -14.66 1.86 8.46
C PHE A 227 -15.82 2.68 9.05
N SER A 228 -16.96 2.67 8.36
CA SER A 228 -18.17 3.38 8.77
C SER A 228 -18.00 4.88 9.04
N ALA A 229 -17.23 5.56 8.16
CA ALA A 229 -17.07 7.01 8.22
C ALA A 229 -18.43 7.72 8.11
N GLY A 230 -18.68 8.64 9.04
CA GLY A 230 -19.90 9.48 9.09
C GLY A 230 -21.05 8.93 9.95
N ARG A 231 -20.99 7.71 10.43
CA ARG A 231 -21.96 7.14 11.40
C ARG A 231 -21.37 5.95 12.13
N ILE A 232 -21.93 5.63 13.29
CA ILE A 232 -21.63 4.37 13.98
C ILE A 232 -22.25 3.20 13.20
N ASP A 233 -21.52 2.09 13.05
CA ASP A 233 -22.09 0.88 12.47
C ASP A 233 -22.96 0.14 13.51
N GLN A 234 -23.86 -0.72 13.01
CA GLN A 234 -24.85 -1.41 13.87
C GLN A 234 -24.20 -2.32 14.91
N GLY A 235 -23.08 -2.99 14.56
CA GLY A 235 -22.38 -3.87 15.51
C GLY A 235 -21.74 -3.09 16.64
N THR A 236 -21.11 -1.97 16.34
CA THR A 236 -20.53 -1.07 17.35
C THR A 236 -21.62 -0.42 18.20
N ALA A 237 -22.75 -0.02 17.60
CA ALA A 237 -23.87 0.54 18.35
C ALA A 237 -24.40 -0.49 19.37
N LEU A 238 -24.64 -1.73 18.93
CA LEU A 238 -25.09 -2.81 19.81
C LEU A 238 -24.07 -3.09 20.93
N LEU A 239 -22.77 -3.10 20.60
CA LEU A 239 -21.72 -3.30 21.59
C LEU A 239 -21.74 -2.21 22.66
N LEU A 240 -21.89 -0.94 22.28
CA LEU A 240 -21.95 0.18 23.22
C LEU A 240 -23.15 0.11 24.16
N GLU A 241 -24.31 -0.38 23.67
CA GLU A 241 -25.50 -0.59 24.49
C GLU A 241 -25.32 -1.68 25.57
N HIS A 242 -24.36 -2.60 25.37
CA HIS A 242 -24.17 -3.75 26.25
C HIS A 242 -22.80 -3.72 26.98
N LEU A 243 -22.06 -2.62 26.89
CA LEU A 243 -20.85 -2.46 27.70
C LEU A 243 -21.21 -2.38 29.19
N PRO A 244 -20.49 -3.11 30.05
CA PRO A 244 -20.67 -2.95 31.50
C PRO A 244 -20.23 -1.52 31.90
N THR A 245 -21.10 -0.88 32.70
CA THR A 245 -20.84 0.43 33.32
C THR A 245 -19.88 0.31 34.49
#